data_883b8933200937d6f552f060c1d79d25
#
_entry.id   883b8933200937d6f552f060c1d79d25
#
_cell.length_a   1.000
_cell.length_b   1.000
_cell.length_c   1.000
_cell.angle_alpha   90.00
_cell.angle_beta   90.00
_cell.angle_gamma   90.00
#
_symmetry.space_group_name_H-M   'P 1'
#
loop_
_entity.id
_entity.type
_entity.pdbx_description
1 polymer ?
#
loop_
_entity_poly.entity_id
_entity_poly.type
_entity_poly.pdbx_seq_one_letter_code
_entity_poly.pdbx_strand_id
1 'polypeptide(L)'
;MGKKIQFSLFFLVLLFWSIIAAHAFAQNESIVSAIKIEGNKRVDNSTFLYYIKTQTGEPLSRTQISKDIEQLHSLGQFKDIRVETRESLNGLEVVFIVEEIPSIGDVILYGTDEVSEEDIREKIGLRRGMTFQEHMIKEAKEQIKLL
;
A
#
# COMPACT_ATOMS: atom_id res chain seq x y z
N MET A 1 59.80 -34.94 -8.06
CA MET A 1 59.38 -33.53 -8.33
C MET A 1 57.99 -33.40 -8.84
N GLY A 2 57.39 -34.41 -9.46
CA GLY A 2 56.03 -34.31 -10.08
C GLY A 2 54.83 -34.21 -9.14
N LYS A 3 54.84 -34.78 -7.93
CA LYS A 3 53.67 -34.78 -7.03
C LYS A 3 53.33 -33.41 -6.42
N LYS A 4 54.30 -32.54 -6.21
CA LYS A 4 54.05 -31.19 -5.65
C LYS A 4 53.39 -30.25 -6.67
N ILE A 5 53.69 -30.43 -7.94
CA ILE A 5 53.11 -29.62 -9.03
C ILE A 5 51.64 -30.00 -9.26
N GLN A 6 51.27 -31.28 -9.17
CA GLN A 6 49.89 -31.73 -9.31
C GLN A 6 48.99 -31.23 -8.16
N PHE A 7 49.52 -31.18 -6.94
CA PHE A 7 48.76 -30.65 -5.79
C PHE A 7 48.51 -29.15 -5.91
N SER A 8 49.49 -28.40 -6.42
CA SER A 8 49.34 -26.94 -6.64
C SER A 8 48.32 -26.62 -7.73
N LEU A 9 48.28 -27.41 -8.82
CA LEU A 9 47.32 -27.25 -9.91
C LEU A 9 45.89 -27.55 -9.45
N PHE A 10 45.71 -28.58 -8.63
CA PHE A 10 44.41 -28.97 -8.08
C PHE A 10 43.85 -27.89 -7.13
N PHE A 11 44.69 -27.27 -6.33
CA PHE A 11 44.31 -26.18 -5.44
C PHE A 11 43.94 -24.90 -6.19
N LEU A 12 44.62 -24.60 -7.30
CA LEU A 12 44.32 -23.48 -8.19
C LEU A 12 42.95 -23.66 -8.90
N VAL A 13 42.64 -24.88 -9.32
CA VAL A 13 41.36 -25.20 -9.96
C VAL A 13 40.19 -25.11 -8.97
N LEU A 14 40.37 -25.54 -7.72
CA LEU A 14 39.38 -25.41 -6.66
C LEU A 14 39.14 -23.94 -6.27
N LEU A 15 40.18 -23.12 -6.21
CA LEU A 15 40.07 -21.67 -5.97
C LEU A 15 39.34 -20.99 -7.12
N PHE A 16 39.61 -21.36 -8.35
CA PHE A 16 38.92 -20.80 -9.52
C PHE A 16 37.43 -21.17 -9.56
N TRP A 17 37.08 -22.39 -9.16
CA TRP A 17 35.67 -22.83 -9.07
C TRP A 17 34.92 -22.16 -7.94
N SER A 18 35.58 -21.85 -6.81
CA SER A 18 34.94 -21.11 -5.71
C SER A 18 34.63 -19.66 -6.09
N ILE A 19 35.39 -19.02 -6.96
CA ILE A 19 35.16 -17.67 -7.46
C ILE A 19 33.99 -17.65 -8.44
N ILE A 20 33.83 -18.67 -9.28
CA ILE A 20 32.68 -18.78 -10.22
C ILE A 20 31.39 -19.04 -9.46
N ALA A 21 31.38 -19.84 -8.42
CA ALA A 21 30.21 -20.09 -7.59
C ALA A 21 29.72 -18.85 -6.85
N ALA A 22 30.62 -17.94 -6.46
CA ALA A 22 30.24 -16.68 -5.80
C ALA A 22 29.51 -15.70 -6.71
N HIS A 23 29.69 -15.78 -8.03
CA HIS A 23 28.98 -14.92 -9.00
C HIS A 23 27.58 -15.43 -9.38
N ALA A 24 27.27 -16.70 -9.09
CA ALA A 24 25.95 -17.28 -9.40
C ALA A 24 24.84 -16.82 -8.44
N PHE A 25 25.17 -16.15 -7.35
CA PHE A 25 24.23 -15.56 -6.40
C PHE A 25 24.03 -14.04 -6.60
N ALA A 26 24.43 -13.47 -7.73
CA ALA A 26 23.94 -12.16 -8.13
C ALA A 26 22.42 -12.30 -8.31
N GLN A 27 21.65 -12.03 -7.26
CA GLN A 27 20.22 -11.91 -7.35
C GLN A 27 19.95 -10.86 -8.43
N ASN A 28 19.22 -11.26 -9.46
CA ASN A 28 18.73 -10.35 -10.47
C ASN A 28 17.72 -9.44 -9.75
N GLU A 29 18.23 -8.37 -9.12
CA GLU A 29 17.39 -7.40 -8.44
C GLU A 29 16.50 -6.75 -9.50
N SER A 30 15.23 -7.12 -9.46
CA SER A 30 14.26 -6.58 -10.38
C SER A 30 14.09 -5.08 -10.09
N ILE A 31 14.42 -4.25 -11.07
CA ILE A 31 14.30 -2.79 -10.96
C ILE A 31 12.83 -2.37 -11.11
N VAL A 32 12.38 -1.45 -10.27
CA VAL A 32 11.06 -0.83 -10.38
C VAL A 32 11.05 0.08 -11.60
N SER A 33 10.31 -0.30 -12.64
CA SER A 33 10.20 0.49 -13.87
C SER A 33 9.11 1.55 -13.80
N ALA A 34 8.04 1.30 -13.04
CA ALA A 34 6.94 2.22 -12.86
C ALA A 34 6.20 1.92 -11.54
N ILE A 35 5.51 2.93 -11.02
CA ILE A 35 4.59 2.81 -9.88
C ILE A 35 3.22 3.25 -10.34
N LYS A 36 2.20 2.42 -10.11
CA LYS A 36 0.80 2.72 -10.38
C LYS A 36 -0.04 2.60 -9.14
N ILE A 37 -1.10 3.39 -9.09
CA ILE A 37 -2.11 3.34 -8.05
C ILE A 37 -3.45 3.06 -8.74
N GLU A 38 -4.15 2.04 -8.26
CA GLU A 38 -5.44 1.59 -8.79
C GLU A 38 -6.47 1.54 -7.64
N GLY A 39 -7.73 1.89 -7.94
CA GLY A 39 -8.84 1.84 -6.98
C GLY A 39 -9.06 3.10 -6.15
N ASN A 40 -8.16 4.07 -6.19
CA ASN A 40 -8.34 5.37 -5.56
C ASN A 40 -9.42 6.18 -6.29
N LYS A 41 -10.24 6.91 -5.54
CA LYS A 41 -11.35 7.74 -6.03
C LYS A 41 -11.29 9.18 -5.53
N ARG A 42 -10.91 9.36 -4.27
CA ARG A 42 -10.84 10.66 -3.57
C ARG A 42 -9.41 11.07 -3.26
N VAL A 43 -8.55 10.08 -3.02
CA VAL A 43 -7.14 10.32 -2.71
C VAL A 43 -6.36 10.41 -4.00
N ASP A 44 -5.73 11.54 -4.25
CA ASP A 44 -4.93 11.77 -5.45
C ASP A 44 -3.66 10.92 -5.48
N ASN A 45 -3.20 10.54 -6.67
CA ASN A 45 -1.95 9.81 -6.86
C ASN A 45 -0.74 10.55 -6.25
N SER A 46 -0.72 11.88 -6.27
CA SER A 46 0.33 12.69 -5.65
C SER A 46 0.42 12.46 -4.14
N THR A 47 -0.71 12.25 -3.48
CA THR A 47 -0.76 11.91 -2.05
C THR A 47 -0.07 10.58 -1.79
N PHE A 48 -0.36 9.54 -2.59
CA PHE A 48 0.33 8.26 -2.46
C PHE A 48 1.84 8.41 -2.64
N LEU A 49 2.27 9.08 -3.72
CA LEU A 49 3.69 9.27 -4.03
C LEU A 49 4.43 10.07 -2.94
N TYR A 50 3.73 10.89 -2.17
CA TYR A 50 4.31 11.59 -1.03
C TYR A 50 4.58 10.65 0.16
N TYR A 51 3.70 9.68 0.40
CA TYR A 51 3.80 8.79 1.58
C TYR A 51 4.62 7.53 1.32
N ILE A 52 4.66 7.02 0.08
CA ILE A 52 5.48 5.84 -0.26
C ILE A 52 6.94 6.25 -0.48
N LYS A 53 7.84 5.33 -0.14
CA LYS A 53 9.29 5.49 -0.35
C LYS A 53 9.85 4.59 -1.43
N THR A 54 9.06 3.65 -1.93
CA THR A 54 9.39 2.89 -3.14
C THR A 54 9.55 3.85 -4.30
N GLN A 55 10.64 3.76 -5.07
CA GLN A 55 10.96 4.68 -6.17
C GLN A 55 11.24 3.92 -7.47
N THR A 56 10.93 4.58 -8.58
CA THR A 56 11.32 4.08 -9.90
C THR A 56 12.83 4.17 -10.11
N GLY A 57 13.41 3.18 -10.78
CA GLY A 57 14.85 3.08 -11.00
C GLY A 57 15.62 2.38 -9.88
N GLU A 58 14.98 2.07 -8.77
CA GLU A 58 15.58 1.35 -7.64
C GLU A 58 15.22 -0.15 -7.65
N PRO A 59 16.04 -0.99 -7.00
CA PRO A 59 15.72 -2.39 -6.78
C PRO A 59 14.44 -2.56 -5.96
N LEU A 60 13.60 -3.53 -6.33
CA LEU A 60 12.39 -3.85 -5.62
C LEU A 60 12.70 -4.36 -4.21
N SER A 61 12.30 -3.63 -3.18
CA SER A 61 12.43 -4.02 -1.79
C SER A 61 11.09 -4.40 -1.17
N ARG A 62 10.89 -5.68 -0.88
CA ARG A 62 9.68 -6.16 -0.19
C ARG A 62 9.52 -5.52 1.19
N THR A 63 10.63 -5.31 1.89
CA THR A 63 10.63 -4.64 3.20
C THR A 63 10.18 -3.19 3.08
N GLN A 64 10.60 -2.48 2.02
CA GLN A 64 10.15 -1.11 1.79
C GLN A 64 8.67 -1.07 1.42
N ILE A 65 8.20 -1.96 0.56
CA ILE A 65 6.76 -2.08 0.22
C ILE A 65 5.90 -2.30 1.48
N SER A 66 6.34 -3.18 2.40
CA SER A 66 5.61 -3.40 3.66
C SER A 66 5.50 -2.12 4.49
N LYS A 67 6.58 -1.34 4.59
CA LYS A 67 6.58 -0.04 5.28
C LYS A 67 5.67 0.98 4.58
N ASP A 68 5.66 1.00 3.27
CA ASP A 68 4.81 1.89 2.48
C ASP A 68 3.33 1.56 2.71
N ILE A 69 2.97 0.26 2.75
CA ILE A 69 1.62 -0.19 3.10
C ILE A 69 1.24 0.25 4.51
N GLU A 70 2.12 0.05 5.50
CA GLU A 70 1.89 0.49 6.89
C GLU A 70 1.68 2.01 6.97
N GLN A 71 2.50 2.78 6.25
CA GLN A 71 2.39 4.23 6.18
C GLN A 71 1.06 4.68 5.59
N LEU A 72 0.63 4.06 4.48
CA LEU A 72 -0.66 4.34 3.85
C LEU A 72 -1.84 3.94 4.76
N HIS A 73 -1.76 2.79 5.45
CA HIS A 73 -2.78 2.40 6.42
C HIS A 73 -2.90 3.40 7.58
N SER A 74 -1.80 3.99 8.02
CA SER A 74 -1.80 4.98 9.11
C SER A 74 -2.60 6.25 8.79
N LEU A 75 -2.88 6.50 7.50
CA LEU A 75 -3.73 7.62 7.08
C LEU A 75 -5.22 7.41 7.43
N GLY A 76 -5.63 6.18 7.76
CA GLY A 76 -7.02 5.86 8.12
C GLY A 76 -8.04 6.08 6.99
N GLN A 77 -7.58 6.16 5.73
CA GLN A 77 -8.43 6.43 4.57
C GLN A 77 -8.72 5.18 3.74
N PHE A 78 -8.00 4.09 4.00
CA PHE A 78 -8.08 2.86 3.22
C PHE A 78 -8.56 1.69 4.06
N LYS A 79 -9.51 0.95 3.52
CA LYS A 79 -10.03 -0.30 4.08
C LYS A 79 -9.10 -1.47 3.77
N ASP A 80 -8.55 -1.48 2.56
CA ASP A 80 -7.61 -2.49 2.08
C ASP A 80 -6.54 -1.86 1.20
N ILE A 81 -5.32 -2.37 1.30
CA ILE A 81 -4.18 -1.98 0.47
C ILE A 81 -3.42 -3.24 0.09
N ARG A 82 -3.32 -3.51 -1.19
CA ARG A 82 -2.55 -4.62 -1.76
C ARG A 82 -1.52 -4.10 -2.74
N VAL A 83 -0.41 -4.80 -2.86
CA VAL A 83 0.61 -4.48 -3.84
C VAL A 83 0.84 -5.69 -4.73
N GLU A 84 0.76 -5.47 -6.01
CA GLU A 84 1.09 -6.44 -7.05
C GLU A 84 2.30 -5.97 -7.83
N THR A 85 3.06 -6.91 -8.37
CA THR A 85 4.12 -6.62 -9.33
C THR A 85 3.73 -7.20 -10.68
N ARG A 86 3.87 -6.40 -11.73
CA ARG A 86 3.62 -6.81 -13.11
C ARG A 86 4.91 -6.68 -13.91
N GLU A 87 5.21 -7.65 -14.76
CA GLU A 87 6.37 -7.58 -15.64
C GLU A 87 6.18 -6.48 -16.69
N SER A 88 7.24 -5.74 -16.95
CA SER A 88 7.32 -4.68 -17.94
C SER A 88 8.61 -4.82 -18.75
N LEU A 89 8.68 -4.19 -19.92
CA LEU A 89 9.86 -4.24 -20.81
C LEU A 89 11.15 -3.75 -20.13
N ASN A 90 11.02 -2.84 -19.16
CA ASN A 90 12.16 -2.19 -18.50
C ASN A 90 12.32 -2.56 -17.01
N GLY A 91 11.69 -3.64 -16.55
CA GLY A 91 11.73 -4.08 -15.16
C GLY A 91 10.36 -4.46 -14.61
N LEU A 92 10.08 -4.18 -13.33
CA LEU A 92 8.81 -4.45 -12.69
C LEU A 92 8.00 -3.17 -12.53
N GLU A 93 6.72 -3.25 -12.87
CA GLU A 93 5.73 -2.26 -12.47
C GLU A 93 5.18 -2.65 -11.09
N VAL A 94 5.25 -1.75 -10.13
CA VAL A 94 4.67 -1.91 -8.79
C VAL A 94 3.30 -1.24 -8.77
N VAL A 95 2.25 -2.01 -8.52
CA VAL A 95 0.87 -1.54 -8.54
C VAL A 95 0.30 -1.58 -7.13
N PHE A 96 0.03 -0.42 -6.55
CA PHE A 96 -0.72 -0.28 -5.29
C PHE A 96 -2.21 -0.30 -5.61
N ILE A 97 -2.91 -1.34 -5.18
CA ILE A 97 -4.35 -1.52 -5.35
C ILE A 97 -4.99 -1.18 -4.01
N VAL A 98 -5.84 -0.17 -4.00
CA VAL A 98 -6.43 0.36 -2.77
C VAL A 98 -7.96 0.32 -2.79
N GLU A 99 -8.55 0.06 -1.63
CA GLU A 99 -9.98 0.24 -1.38
C GLU A 99 -10.14 1.37 -0.35
N GLU A 100 -10.68 2.50 -0.78
CA GLU A 100 -10.92 3.63 0.13
C GLU A 100 -12.09 3.34 1.07
N ILE A 101 -11.98 3.77 2.33
CA ILE A 101 -13.10 3.78 3.26
C ILE A 101 -14.11 4.83 2.75
N PRO A 102 -15.40 4.47 2.57
CA PRO A 102 -16.39 5.40 2.10
C PRO A 102 -16.54 6.59 3.06
N SER A 103 -16.91 7.75 2.53
CA SER A 103 -17.25 8.93 3.32
C SER A 103 -18.72 9.29 3.15
N ILE A 104 -19.27 9.98 4.13
CA ILE A 104 -20.61 10.54 4.07
C ILE A 104 -20.63 11.61 2.99
N GLY A 105 -21.40 11.39 1.91
CA GLY A 105 -21.59 12.35 0.83
C GLY A 105 -22.54 13.47 1.24
N ASP A 106 -23.67 13.09 1.84
CA ASP A 106 -24.67 14.01 2.36
C ASP A 106 -25.53 13.30 3.41
N VAL A 107 -26.19 14.10 4.26
CA VAL A 107 -27.19 13.64 5.24
C VAL A 107 -28.49 14.34 4.92
N ILE A 108 -29.47 13.58 4.41
CA ILE A 108 -30.78 14.10 4.05
C ILE A 108 -31.76 13.65 5.12
N LEU A 109 -32.51 14.59 5.67
CA LEU A 109 -33.56 14.36 6.66
C LEU A 109 -34.93 14.49 6.00
N TYR A 110 -35.87 13.65 6.41
CA TYR A 110 -37.28 13.72 5.96
C TYR A 110 -38.20 13.60 7.16
N GLY A 111 -39.38 14.25 7.09
CA GLY A 111 -40.38 14.20 8.15
C GLY A 111 -39.96 14.96 9.40
N THR A 112 -39.41 16.15 9.23
CA THR A 112 -38.94 17.03 10.31
C THR A 112 -39.98 18.05 10.75
N ASP A 113 -41.28 17.70 10.67
CA ASP A 113 -42.41 18.64 10.93
C ASP A 113 -42.52 18.99 12.43
N GLU A 114 -42.13 18.09 13.33
CA GLU A 114 -42.26 18.25 14.79
C GLU A 114 -40.94 18.65 15.48
N VAL A 115 -39.81 18.30 14.89
CA VAL A 115 -38.46 18.58 15.42
C VAL A 115 -37.65 19.32 14.37
N SER A 116 -36.91 20.34 14.77
CA SER A 116 -36.13 21.12 13.80
C SER A 116 -35.01 20.29 13.18
N GLU A 117 -34.79 20.51 11.89
CA GLU A 117 -33.69 19.82 11.17
C GLU A 117 -32.33 20.11 11.80
N GLU A 118 -32.15 21.32 12.35
CA GLU A 118 -30.89 21.74 12.99
C GLU A 118 -30.64 20.94 14.28
N ASP A 119 -31.68 20.77 15.11
CA ASP A 119 -31.55 19.98 16.35
C ASP A 119 -31.24 18.50 16.05
N ILE A 120 -31.88 17.94 15.01
CA ILE A 120 -31.60 16.58 14.57
C ILE A 120 -30.16 16.47 14.11
N ARG A 121 -29.67 17.39 13.26
CA ARG A 121 -28.30 17.38 12.73
C ARG A 121 -27.25 17.49 13.83
N GLU A 122 -27.48 18.37 14.81
CA GLU A 122 -26.61 18.53 15.96
C GLU A 122 -26.56 17.22 16.78
N LYS A 123 -27.71 16.63 17.04
CA LYS A 123 -27.83 15.43 17.87
C LYS A 123 -27.19 14.20 17.26
N ILE A 124 -27.38 13.96 15.96
CA ILE A 124 -26.81 12.78 15.28
C ILE A 124 -25.31 12.92 15.00
N GLY A 125 -24.78 14.15 14.93
CA GLY A 125 -23.35 14.42 14.73
C GLY A 125 -22.78 13.98 13.38
N LEU A 126 -23.61 13.50 12.44
CA LEU A 126 -23.18 13.07 11.12
C LEU A 126 -22.98 14.28 10.19
N ARG A 127 -21.81 14.34 9.54
CA ARG A 127 -21.47 15.46 8.64
C ARG A 127 -20.87 14.96 7.34
N ARG A 128 -21.11 15.70 6.28
CA ARG A 128 -20.47 15.48 4.98
C ARG A 128 -18.95 15.41 5.12
N GLY A 129 -18.33 14.44 4.45
CA GLY A 129 -16.88 14.23 4.46
C GLY A 129 -16.36 13.36 5.60
N MET A 130 -17.16 13.05 6.62
CA MET A 130 -16.76 12.10 7.66
C MET A 130 -16.61 10.70 7.08
N THR A 131 -15.62 9.95 7.57
CA THR A 131 -15.48 8.53 7.26
C THR A 131 -16.72 7.77 7.70
N PHE A 132 -17.33 7.02 6.79
CA PHE A 132 -18.55 6.26 7.06
C PHE A 132 -18.22 4.94 7.76
N GLN A 133 -18.95 4.63 8.84
CA GLN A 133 -18.95 3.34 9.53
C GLN A 133 -20.39 2.93 9.81
N GLU A 134 -20.72 1.66 9.64
CA GLU A 134 -22.12 1.17 9.74
C GLU A 134 -22.77 1.45 11.10
N HIS A 135 -21.99 1.39 12.19
CA HIS A 135 -22.52 1.66 13.52
C HIS A 135 -23.01 3.10 13.68
N MET A 136 -22.47 4.06 12.95
CA MET A 136 -22.89 5.47 13.00
C MET A 136 -24.35 5.66 12.66
N ILE A 137 -24.87 4.87 11.70
CA ILE A 137 -26.31 4.91 11.36
C ILE A 137 -27.18 4.40 12.50
N LYS A 138 -26.73 3.34 13.18
CA LYS A 138 -27.45 2.80 14.34
C LYS A 138 -27.50 3.82 15.48
N GLU A 139 -26.37 4.42 15.79
CA GLU A 139 -26.26 5.46 16.81
C GLU A 139 -27.13 6.67 16.47
N ALA A 140 -27.06 7.17 15.23
CA ALA A 140 -27.89 8.29 14.78
C ALA A 140 -29.39 7.99 14.96
N LYS A 141 -29.85 6.77 14.60
CA LYS A 141 -31.25 6.36 14.79
C LYS A 141 -31.67 6.36 16.26
N GLU A 142 -30.80 5.88 17.16
CA GLU A 142 -31.11 5.90 18.59
C GLU A 142 -31.14 7.34 19.15
N GLN A 143 -30.26 8.21 18.68
CA GLN A 143 -30.26 9.61 19.09
C GLN A 143 -31.53 10.37 18.64
N ILE A 144 -32.02 10.09 17.43
CA ILE A 144 -33.27 10.70 16.91
C ILE A 144 -34.49 10.27 17.74
N LYS A 145 -34.55 9.02 18.19
CA LYS A 145 -35.66 8.53 19.05
C LYS A 145 -35.73 9.21 20.40
N LEU A 146 -34.68 9.87 20.84
CA LEU A 146 -34.61 10.57 22.13
C LEU A 146 -35.00 12.07 22.02
N LEU A 147 -35.29 12.56 20.81
CA LEU A 147 -35.81 13.89 20.55
C LEU A 147 -37.35 13.91 20.60
#